data_158fd37306d775764e6e2a60493be043
#
_entry.id   158fd37306d775764e6e2a60493be043
#
_cell.length_a   1.000
_cell.length_b   1.000
_cell.length_c   1.000
_cell.angle_alpha   90.00
_cell.angle_beta   90.00
_cell.angle_gamma   90.00
#
_symmetry.space_group_name_H-M   'P 1'
#
loop_
_entity.id
_entity.type
_entity.pdbx_description
1 polymer ?
#
loop_
_entity_poly.entity_id
_entity_poly.type
_entity_poly.pdbx_seq_one_letter_code
_entity_poly.pdbx_strand_id
1 'polypeptide(L)'
;MKSTHKEELYIKQDPLTDLIFDDHSIFFDIETTGFSPASSTLYMIGCARKNGKYICIDQFFAENPEEECLVLNAFLEILNQYDTIISFNGIGFDVPFLKAKCDRYDIPEHFKEFNYLDIFKSVSELKFLLKLPNYKQKTIETFLGLARDDKQTGGELINVYHDYVKHPSEEAYHLLHLHNYEDVIGMIDLLPVLSYLEIFNGQYTLLSTRIDTYHAFDGTSGQELIITMQNDYPVPKRISHKLANFYLMISKTRTSIRVPIYEGELHYFYPNYKDYYYLPQEDMAIHKSVASYVDKDFRENARASNCYSRKSGAFLPQSESVMQPEFRKEYK
;
A
#
# COMPACT_ATOMS: atom_id res chain seq x y z
N MET A 1 34.09 -5.96 15.93
CA MET A 1 32.84 -5.27 15.59
C MET A 1 32.96 -3.81 15.95
N LYS A 2 32.61 -2.93 15.07
CA LYS A 2 32.45 -1.50 15.33
C LYS A 2 30.98 -1.15 15.52
N SER A 3 30.67 -0.21 16.41
CA SER A 3 29.33 0.34 16.55
C SER A 3 29.39 1.87 16.48
N THR A 4 28.40 2.45 15.84
CA THR A 4 28.21 3.90 15.82
C THR A 4 26.86 4.23 16.46
N HIS A 5 26.82 5.36 17.15
CA HIS A 5 25.60 5.92 17.71
C HIS A 5 25.51 7.39 17.32
N LYS A 6 24.35 7.79 16.78
CA LYS A 6 24.07 9.17 16.38
C LYS A 6 22.69 9.58 16.92
N GLU A 7 22.61 10.78 17.47
CA GLU A 7 21.36 11.39 17.85
C GLU A 7 21.07 12.58 16.95
N GLU A 8 19.86 12.63 16.40
CA GLU A 8 19.39 13.73 15.57
C GLU A 8 18.09 14.29 16.12
N LEU A 9 17.88 15.59 16.00
CA LEU A 9 16.64 16.21 16.43
C LEU A 9 15.49 15.75 15.51
N TYR A 10 14.49 15.09 16.09
CA TYR A 10 13.28 14.75 15.35
C TYR A 10 12.43 16.00 15.11
N ILE A 11 12.34 16.40 13.88
CA ILE A 11 11.44 17.47 13.46
C ILE A 11 10.13 16.78 13.02
N LYS A 12 9.03 17.05 13.75
CA LYS A 12 7.71 16.53 13.38
C LYS A 12 7.40 16.80 11.92
N GLN A 13 7.10 15.73 11.19
CA GLN A 13 6.85 15.81 9.76
C GLN A 13 5.36 15.98 9.45
N ASP A 14 4.56 15.03 9.90
CA ASP A 14 3.12 14.98 9.70
C ASP A 14 2.46 14.10 10.76
N PRO A 15 1.14 14.22 10.96
CA PRO A 15 0.43 13.48 12.01
C PRO A 15 0.50 11.96 11.87
N LEU A 16 0.58 11.42 10.65
CA LEU A 16 0.64 9.97 10.43
C LEU A 16 2.02 9.43 10.81
N THR A 17 3.08 10.10 10.39
CA THR A 17 4.46 9.75 10.77
C THR A 17 4.62 9.80 12.28
N ASP A 18 4.12 10.86 12.94
CA ASP A 18 4.18 10.99 14.40
C ASP A 18 3.39 9.87 15.13
N LEU A 19 2.34 9.35 14.52
CA LEU A 19 1.54 8.24 15.06
C LEU A 19 2.26 6.88 14.91
N ILE A 20 2.90 6.66 13.77
CA ILE A 20 3.58 5.39 13.44
C ILE A 20 4.93 5.29 14.13
N PHE A 21 5.71 6.39 14.10
CA PHE A 21 7.01 6.47 14.73
C PHE A 21 6.89 6.97 16.17
N ASP A 22 6.52 6.07 17.04
CA ASP A 22 6.36 6.29 18.48
C ASP A 22 7.53 5.70 19.30
N ASP A 23 7.43 5.75 20.61
CA ASP A 23 8.46 5.25 21.53
C ASP A 23 8.47 3.70 21.63
N HIS A 24 7.53 2.99 20.99
CA HIS A 24 7.41 1.53 20.96
C HIS A 24 7.84 0.92 19.64
N SER A 25 8.17 1.75 18.65
CA SER A 25 8.54 1.32 17.30
C SER A 25 10.04 1.45 17.04
N ILE A 26 10.59 0.51 16.27
CA ILE A 26 11.97 0.50 15.81
C ILE A 26 12.02 0.23 14.32
N PHE A 27 12.78 1.06 13.59
CA PHE A 27 13.17 0.82 12.21
C PHE A 27 14.47 0.04 12.18
N PHE A 28 14.61 -0.91 11.26
CA PHE A 28 15.91 -1.51 10.99
C PHE A 28 16.03 -1.96 9.54
N ASP A 29 17.27 -2.09 9.12
CA ASP A 29 17.70 -2.60 7.83
C ASP A 29 18.99 -3.39 7.99
N ILE A 30 19.19 -4.44 7.18
CA ILE A 30 20.38 -5.30 7.25
C ILE A 30 21.17 -5.26 5.95
N GLU A 31 22.49 -5.36 6.09
CA GLU A 31 23.41 -5.53 4.98
C GLU A 31 24.04 -6.91 5.00
N THR A 32 23.99 -7.58 3.87
CA THR A 32 24.45 -8.95 3.74
C THR A 32 25.31 -9.15 2.50
N THR A 33 26.19 -10.15 2.51
CA THR A 33 26.99 -10.50 1.32
C THR A 33 26.24 -11.32 0.27
N GLY A 34 24.92 -11.48 0.42
CA GLY A 34 24.05 -12.19 -0.53
C GLY A 34 22.72 -12.60 0.10
N PHE A 35 21.86 -13.22 -0.70
CA PHE A 35 20.48 -13.48 -0.32
C PHE A 35 20.26 -14.72 0.56
N SER A 36 21.22 -15.65 0.60
CA SER A 36 21.07 -16.91 1.35
C SER A 36 21.74 -16.80 2.72
N PRO A 37 21.00 -16.88 3.83
CA PRO A 37 21.56 -16.79 5.16
C PRO A 37 22.53 -17.94 5.49
N ALA A 38 22.42 -19.09 4.79
CA ALA A 38 23.31 -20.22 4.98
C ALA A 38 24.74 -19.97 4.45
N SER A 39 24.90 -19.19 3.38
CA SER A 39 26.17 -18.96 2.70
C SER A 39 26.65 -17.51 2.72
N SER A 40 25.81 -16.57 3.13
CA SER A 40 26.14 -15.14 3.17
C SER A 40 26.37 -14.67 4.60
N THR A 41 27.17 -13.62 4.74
CA THR A 41 27.46 -12.97 6.01
C THR A 41 26.53 -11.78 6.22
N LEU A 42 25.97 -11.66 7.41
CA LEU A 42 25.34 -10.44 7.91
C LEU A 42 26.46 -9.51 8.42
N TYR A 43 26.79 -8.47 7.67
CA TYR A 43 27.91 -7.62 8.03
C TYR A 43 27.52 -6.29 8.68
N MET A 44 26.26 -5.87 8.54
CA MET A 44 25.79 -4.66 9.21
C MET A 44 24.30 -4.78 9.54
N ILE A 45 23.92 -4.19 10.67
CA ILE A 45 22.53 -3.88 11.02
C ILE A 45 22.49 -2.42 11.43
N GLY A 46 21.64 -1.64 10.75
CA GLY A 46 21.27 -0.30 11.17
C GLY A 46 19.89 -0.28 11.78
N CYS A 47 19.69 0.51 12.82
CA CYS A 47 18.37 0.74 13.38
C CYS A 47 18.16 2.19 13.81
N ALA A 48 16.91 2.64 13.75
CA ALA A 48 16.49 3.94 14.24
C ALA A 48 15.31 3.81 15.19
N ARG A 49 15.33 4.57 16.25
CA ARG A 49 14.29 4.61 17.27
C ARG A 49 14.09 6.01 17.80
N LYS A 50 12.93 6.27 18.35
CA LYS A 50 12.62 7.55 18.99
C LYS A 50 13.08 7.56 20.43
N ASN A 51 13.63 8.68 20.86
CA ASN A 51 13.95 8.95 22.26
C ASN A 51 13.55 10.41 22.58
N GLY A 52 12.32 10.59 23.01
CA GLY A 52 11.73 11.89 23.24
C GLY A 52 11.68 12.75 21.98
N LYS A 53 12.53 13.77 21.88
CA LYS A 53 12.63 14.66 20.72
C LYS A 53 13.78 14.30 19.75
N TYR A 54 14.46 13.22 19.99
CA TYR A 54 15.58 12.77 19.15
C TYR A 54 15.24 11.46 18.44
N ILE A 55 15.86 11.27 17.29
CA ILE A 55 16.03 9.97 16.64
C ILE A 55 17.41 9.47 17.06
N CYS A 56 17.44 8.28 17.65
CA CYS A 56 18.68 7.56 17.93
C CYS A 56 18.92 6.56 16.82
N ILE A 57 20.07 6.65 16.16
CA ILE A 57 20.46 5.76 15.07
C ILE A 57 21.69 5.00 15.54
N ASP A 58 21.59 3.68 15.55
CA ASP A 58 22.69 2.78 15.86
C ASP A 58 23.02 1.92 14.65
N GLN A 59 24.30 1.74 14.37
CA GLN A 59 24.78 0.83 13.35
C GLN A 59 25.81 -0.09 13.95
N PHE A 60 25.64 -1.39 13.73
CA PHE A 60 26.52 -2.46 14.17
C PHE A 60 27.20 -3.07 12.95
N PHE A 61 28.52 -3.01 12.89
CA PHE A 61 29.29 -3.40 11.72
C PHE A 61 30.31 -4.48 12.06
N ALA A 62 30.27 -5.59 11.34
CA ALA A 62 31.27 -6.65 11.40
C ALA A 62 32.47 -6.28 10.53
N GLU A 63 33.64 -6.07 11.14
CA GLU A 63 34.88 -5.78 10.40
C GLU A 63 35.40 -7.00 9.63
N ASN A 64 34.92 -8.19 10.00
CA ASN A 64 35.18 -9.46 9.34
C ASN A 64 34.01 -10.43 9.60
N PRO A 65 33.86 -11.53 8.82
CA PRO A 65 32.73 -12.46 8.95
C PRO A 65 32.58 -13.15 10.32
N GLU A 66 33.67 -13.29 11.09
CA GLU A 66 33.65 -13.93 12.40
C GLU A 66 32.90 -13.09 13.44
N GLU A 67 32.72 -11.80 13.19
CA GLU A 67 32.01 -10.89 14.08
C GLU A 67 30.49 -10.82 13.84
N GLU A 68 29.94 -11.58 12.88
CA GLU A 68 28.52 -11.63 12.55
C GLU A 68 27.64 -11.86 13.79
N CYS A 69 28.03 -12.80 14.66
CA CYS A 69 27.30 -13.09 15.88
C CYS A 69 27.27 -11.91 16.86
N LEU A 70 28.32 -11.09 16.90
CA LEU A 70 28.38 -9.90 17.76
C LEU A 70 27.41 -8.82 17.28
N VAL A 71 27.35 -8.59 15.95
CA VAL A 71 26.41 -7.66 15.33
C VAL A 71 24.97 -8.05 15.63
N LEU A 72 24.65 -9.35 15.47
CA LEU A 72 23.31 -9.87 15.72
C LEU A 72 22.89 -9.69 17.19
N ASN A 73 23.75 -10.07 18.15
CA ASN A 73 23.43 -9.90 19.57
C ASN A 73 23.25 -8.43 19.97
N ALA A 74 24.11 -7.54 19.51
CA ALA A 74 24.01 -6.12 19.83
C ALA A 74 22.68 -5.50 19.32
N PHE A 75 22.22 -5.91 18.14
CA PHE A 75 20.92 -5.49 17.63
C PHE A 75 19.76 -6.07 18.45
N LEU A 76 19.80 -7.37 18.76
CA LEU A 76 18.72 -8.02 19.52
C LEU A 76 18.55 -7.45 20.94
N GLU A 77 19.63 -7.01 21.59
CA GLU A 77 19.56 -6.32 22.87
C GLU A 77 18.75 -5.02 22.80
N ILE A 78 18.86 -4.27 21.69
CA ILE A 78 18.03 -3.09 21.47
C ILE A 78 16.63 -3.49 21.08
N LEU A 79 16.47 -4.40 20.11
CA LEU A 79 15.17 -4.82 19.56
C LEU A 79 14.20 -5.28 20.64
N ASN A 80 14.67 -6.01 21.63
CA ASN A 80 13.85 -6.55 22.73
C ASN A 80 13.20 -5.47 23.64
N GLN A 81 13.49 -4.21 23.42
CA GLN A 81 12.89 -3.07 24.15
C GLN A 81 11.67 -2.48 23.44
N TYR A 82 11.32 -2.99 22.27
CA TYR A 82 10.27 -2.48 21.39
C TYR A 82 9.21 -3.52 21.11
N ASP A 83 8.03 -3.09 20.64
CA ASP A 83 6.89 -3.95 20.35
C ASP A 83 6.59 -4.02 18.85
N THR A 84 7.02 -3.02 18.10
CA THR A 84 6.69 -2.84 16.68
C THR A 84 7.96 -2.68 15.86
N ILE A 85 8.08 -3.54 14.86
CA ILE A 85 9.14 -3.49 13.85
C ILE A 85 8.62 -2.80 12.60
N ILE A 86 9.34 -1.79 12.14
CA ILE A 86 9.07 -1.11 10.88
C ILE A 86 10.26 -1.36 9.94
N SER A 87 9.98 -1.79 8.72
CA SER A 87 11.03 -2.14 7.75
C SER A 87 10.55 -1.95 6.31
N PHE A 88 11.47 -1.99 5.38
CA PHE A 88 11.17 -1.98 3.95
C PHE A 88 11.42 -3.34 3.32
N ASN A 89 10.36 -4.14 3.10
CA ASN A 89 10.42 -5.55 2.66
C ASN A 89 11.06 -6.50 3.71
N GLY A 90 11.17 -6.09 4.95
CA GLY A 90 11.86 -6.84 5.99
C GLY A 90 11.15 -8.14 6.37
N ILE A 91 9.81 -8.20 6.25
CA ILE A 91 9.06 -9.46 6.43
C ILE A 91 9.47 -10.49 5.38
N GLY A 92 9.80 -10.04 4.16
CA GLY A 92 10.19 -10.90 3.04
C GLY A 92 11.66 -11.31 3.05
N PHE A 93 12.54 -10.53 3.68
CA PHE A 93 13.98 -10.75 3.63
C PHE A 93 14.68 -10.64 4.98
N ASP A 94 14.68 -9.48 5.62
CA ASP A 94 15.51 -9.20 6.81
C ASP A 94 15.17 -10.11 7.98
N VAL A 95 13.88 -10.20 8.34
CA VAL A 95 13.44 -11.00 9.47
C VAL A 95 13.72 -12.51 9.28
N PRO A 96 13.39 -13.12 8.12
CA PRO A 96 13.79 -14.50 7.83
C PRO A 96 15.31 -14.73 7.86
N PHE A 97 16.09 -13.75 7.37
CA PHE A 97 17.55 -13.82 7.38
C PHE A 97 18.09 -13.81 8.81
N LEU A 98 17.63 -12.86 9.65
CA LEU A 98 18.01 -12.78 11.06
C LEU A 98 17.62 -14.03 11.84
N LYS A 99 16.41 -14.57 11.63
CA LYS A 99 15.98 -15.84 12.25
C LYS A 99 16.92 -17.00 11.94
N ALA A 100 17.26 -17.17 10.66
CA ALA A 100 18.17 -18.23 10.24
C ALA A 100 19.59 -18.06 10.83
N LYS A 101 20.02 -16.80 11.09
CA LYS A 101 21.27 -16.54 11.79
C LYS A 101 21.17 -16.82 13.29
N CYS A 102 20.06 -16.47 13.94
CA CYS A 102 19.78 -16.83 15.32
C CYS A 102 19.82 -18.34 15.50
N ASP A 103 19.13 -19.08 14.63
CA ASP A 103 19.14 -20.56 14.65
C ASP A 103 20.55 -21.13 14.48
N ARG A 104 21.37 -20.54 13.59
CA ARG A 104 22.74 -20.97 13.36
C ARG A 104 23.66 -20.81 14.56
N TYR A 105 23.43 -19.76 15.36
CA TYR A 105 24.27 -19.39 16.50
C TYR A 105 23.65 -19.77 17.85
N ASP A 106 22.54 -20.52 17.86
CA ASP A 106 21.79 -20.89 19.08
C ASP A 106 21.39 -19.66 19.92
N ILE A 107 21.04 -18.53 19.24
CA ILE A 107 20.61 -17.30 19.90
C ILE A 107 19.08 -17.31 20.02
N PRO A 108 18.51 -17.15 21.23
CA PRO A 108 17.07 -17.01 21.41
C PRO A 108 16.51 -15.78 20.66
N GLU A 109 15.39 -15.97 19.95
CA GLU A 109 14.70 -14.89 19.24
C GLU A 109 13.21 -14.89 19.55
N HIS A 110 12.57 -13.72 19.43
CA HIS A 110 11.14 -13.51 19.71
C HIS A 110 10.44 -12.80 18.56
N PHE A 111 10.93 -12.93 17.33
CA PHE A 111 10.37 -12.24 16.16
C PHE A 111 8.88 -12.49 15.91
N LYS A 112 8.30 -13.56 16.45
CA LYS A 112 6.87 -13.86 16.34
C LYS A 112 5.98 -12.99 17.24
N GLU A 113 6.56 -12.34 18.23
CA GLU A 113 5.85 -11.55 19.24
C GLU A 113 5.69 -10.09 18.84
N PHE A 114 6.44 -9.62 17.82
CA PHE A 114 6.39 -8.24 17.34
C PHE A 114 5.19 -7.99 16.42
N ASN A 115 4.70 -6.76 16.48
CA ASN A 115 3.88 -6.19 15.42
C ASN A 115 4.79 -5.76 14.26
N TYR A 116 4.26 -5.81 13.03
CA TYR A 116 5.05 -5.49 11.84
C TYR A 116 4.36 -4.45 10.98
N LEU A 117 5.09 -3.39 10.62
CA LEU A 117 4.75 -2.50 9.52
C LEU A 117 5.80 -2.67 8.41
N ASP A 118 5.44 -3.35 7.33
CA ASP A 118 6.28 -3.45 6.13
C ASP A 118 5.86 -2.39 5.13
N ILE A 119 6.69 -1.35 4.97
CA ILE A 119 6.40 -0.20 4.11
C ILE A 119 6.24 -0.64 2.65
N PHE A 120 7.09 -1.57 2.15
CA PHE A 120 6.99 -2.08 0.79
C PHE A 120 5.66 -2.79 0.54
N LYS A 121 5.21 -3.61 1.48
CA LYS A 121 3.93 -4.31 1.40
C LYS A 121 2.77 -3.31 1.35
N SER A 122 2.75 -2.36 2.27
CA SER A 122 1.71 -1.32 2.37
C SER A 122 1.66 -0.44 1.12
N VAL A 123 2.82 0.03 0.62
CA VAL A 123 2.86 0.84 -0.61
C VAL A 123 2.51 0.02 -1.85
N SER A 124 2.77 -1.30 -1.83
CA SER A 124 2.39 -2.19 -2.93
C SER A 124 0.88 -2.27 -3.16
N GLU A 125 0.05 -2.03 -2.15
CA GLU A 125 -1.40 -1.93 -2.28
C GLU A 125 -1.83 -0.68 -3.06
N LEU A 126 -0.98 0.34 -3.11
CA LEU A 126 -1.22 1.61 -3.82
C LEU A 126 -0.76 1.59 -5.29
N LYS A 127 -0.38 0.43 -5.86
CA LYS A 127 0.11 0.34 -7.26
C LYS A 127 -0.86 0.92 -8.28
N PHE A 128 -2.16 0.69 -8.10
CA PHE A 128 -3.20 1.22 -8.98
C PHE A 128 -3.27 2.76 -8.95
N LEU A 129 -2.85 3.38 -7.85
CA LEU A 129 -2.88 4.83 -7.61
C LEU A 129 -1.57 5.50 -7.98
N LEU A 130 -0.44 5.02 -7.46
CA LEU A 130 0.87 5.68 -7.60
C LEU A 130 1.47 5.50 -8.99
N LYS A 131 1.25 4.33 -9.64
CA LYS A 131 1.73 3.99 -10.99
C LYS A 131 3.21 4.27 -11.20
N LEU A 132 4.04 3.94 -10.20
CA LEU A 132 5.48 4.09 -10.28
C LEU A 132 6.12 2.98 -11.14
N PRO A 133 7.30 3.22 -11.75
CA PRO A 133 7.99 2.23 -12.57
C PRO A 133 8.38 0.96 -11.80
N ASN A 134 8.67 1.11 -10.52
CA ASN A 134 8.86 0.04 -9.55
C ASN A 134 8.58 0.59 -8.14
N TYR A 135 8.64 -0.29 -7.12
CA TYR A 135 8.31 0.07 -5.73
C TYR A 135 9.51 -0.13 -4.80
N LYS A 136 10.73 0.02 -5.31
CA LYS A 136 11.94 0.07 -4.48
C LYS A 136 11.94 1.35 -3.65
N GLN A 137 12.63 1.33 -2.51
CA GLN A 137 12.74 2.45 -1.59
C GLN A 137 13.20 3.73 -2.31
N LYS A 138 14.30 3.70 -3.03
CA LYS A 138 14.82 4.84 -3.82
C LYS A 138 13.82 5.41 -4.85
N THR A 139 12.93 4.58 -5.39
CA THR A 139 11.89 5.06 -6.33
C THR A 139 10.79 5.83 -5.62
N ILE A 140 10.37 5.35 -4.44
CA ILE A 140 9.36 6.03 -3.63
C ILE A 140 9.93 7.33 -3.06
N GLU A 141 11.18 7.34 -2.62
CA GLU A 141 11.90 8.55 -2.19
C GLU A 141 11.94 9.60 -3.30
N THR A 142 12.31 9.18 -4.52
CA THR A 142 12.29 10.06 -5.69
C THR A 142 10.88 10.61 -5.95
N PHE A 143 9.85 9.77 -5.83
CA PHE A 143 8.46 10.21 -5.92
C PHE A 143 8.14 11.24 -4.85
N LEU A 144 8.60 11.09 -3.63
CA LEU A 144 8.39 12.06 -2.55
C LEU A 144 9.24 13.33 -2.70
N GLY A 145 10.29 13.29 -3.52
CA GLY A 145 11.24 14.38 -3.72
C GLY A 145 12.38 14.38 -2.70
N LEU A 146 12.62 13.24 -2.08
CA LEU A 146 13.75 13.02 -1.18
C LEU A 146 15.03 12.80 -1.99
N ALA A 147 16.13 13.35 -1.54
CA ALA A 147 17.45 13.20 -2.15
C ALA A 147 18.33 12.31 -1.26
N ARG A 148 19.23 11.56 -1.88
CA ARG A 148 20.26 10.77 -1.21
C ARG A 148 21.64 11.18 -1.68
N ASP A 149 22.59 11.09 -0.77
CA ASP A 149 24.02 11.23 -1.09
C ASP A 149 24.60 9.90 -1.58
N ASP A 150 24.09 8.76 -1.05
CA ASP A 150 24.44 7.42 -1.52
C ASP A 150 23.91 7.14 -2.93
N LYS A 151 24.83 6.77 -3.83
CA LYS A 151 24.57 6.43 -5.23
C LYS A 151 24.75 4.97 -5.55
N GLN A 152 25.23 4.18 -4.59
CA GLN A 152 25.55 2.77 -4.79
C GLN A 152 24.31 1.90 -4.73
N THR A 153 24.42 0.72 -5.31
CA THR A 153 23.45 -0.36 -5.15
C THR A 153 23.95 -1.36 -4.11
N GLY A 154 23.06 -2.04 -3.40
CA GLY A 154 23.45 -3.08 -2.45
C GLY A 154 24.39 -4.15 -3.04
N GLY A 155 24.22 -4.48 -4.34
CA GLY A 155 25.11 -5.43 -5.03
C GLY A 155 26.55 -4.93 -5.20
N GLU A 156 26.75 -3.63 -5.39
CA GLU A 156 28.09 -3.01 -5.47
C GLU A 156 28.74 -3.00 -4.09
N LEU A 157 27.97 -2.77 -3.04
CA LEU A 157 28.45 -2.72 -1.66
C LEU A 157 28.95 -4.08 -1.13
N ILE A 158 28.43 -5.19 -1.66
CA ILE A 158 28.97 -6.52 -1.36
C ILE A 158 30.46 -6.58 -1.72
N ASN A 159 30.85 -6.06 -2.88
CA ASN A 159 32.26 -6.02 -3.28
C ASN A 159 33.08 -5.08 -2.40
N VAL A 160 32.52 -3.92 -2.05
CA VAL A 160 33.16 -2.96 -1.12
C VAL A 160 33.42 -3.62 0.23
N TYR A 161 32.48 -4.38 0.78
CA TYR A 161 32.68 -5.10 2.03
C TYR A 161 33.75 -6.20 1.91
N HIS A 162 33.73 -6.99 0.84
CA HIS A 162 34.77 -8.01 0.62
C HIS A 162 36.16 -7.42 0.48
N ASP A 163 36.29 -6.27 -0.14
CA ASP A 163 37.58 -5.55 -0.24
C ASP A 163 37.97 -4.93 1.09
N TYR A 164 37.01 -4.39 1.86
CA TYR A 164 37.26 -3.89 3.21
C TYR A 164 37.80 -4.98 4.14
N VAL A 165 37.25 -6.18 4.10
CA VAL A 165 37.74 -7.31 4.94
C VAL A 165 39.19 -7.64 4.64
N LYS A 166 39.65 -7.52 3.38
CA LYS A 166 41.06 -7.78 2.99
C LYS A 166 41.98 -6.57 3.27
N HIS A 167 41.47 -5.38 3.01
CA HIS A 167 42.18 -4.12 3.05
C HIS A 167 41.28 -3.03 3.69
N PRO A 168 41.19 -2.99 5.03
CA PRO A 168 40.38 -1.98 5.71
C PRO A 168 40.77 -0.55 5.31
N SER A 169 39.73 0.25 4.91
CA SER A 169 39.90 1.67 4.59
C SER A 169 38.76 2.48 5.16
N GLU A 170 39.04 3.72 5.54
CA GLU A 170 38.02 4.66 6.03
C GLU A 170 37.01 5.00 4.93
N GLU A 171 37.43 5.05 3.67
CA GLU A 171 36.54 5.34 2.55
C GLU A 171 35.49 4.25 2.38
N ALA A 172 35.91 2.97 2.36
CA ALA A 172 34.96 1.84 2.28
C ALA A 172 34.05 1.79 3.52
N TYR A 173 34.60 2.02 4.70
CA TYR A 173 33.86 2.11 5.94
C TYR A 173 32.76 3.17 5.87
N HIS A 174 33.08 4.38 5.46
CA HIS A 174 32.13 5.48 5.32
C HIS A 174 31.06 5.18 4.29
N LEU A 175 31.42 4.58 3.15
CA LEU A 175 30.49 4.25 2.09
C LEU A 175 29.44 3.23 2.56
N LEU A 176 29.87 2.15 3.24
CA LEU A 176 28.98 1.12 3.79
C LEU A 176 28.04 1.71 4.85
N HIS A 177 28.56 2.55 5.74
CA HIS A 177 27.76 3.18 6.79
C HIS A 177 26.75 4.20 6.24
N LEU A 178 27.17 5.00 5.23
CA LEU A 178 26.27 5.97 4.60
C LEU A 178 25.07 5.30 3.97
N HIS A 179 25.29 4.20 3.23
CA HIS A 179 24.22 3.47 2.58
C HIS A 179 23.16 2.99 3.58
N ASN A 180 23.60 2.21 4.56
CA ASN A 180 22.70 1.67 5.58
C ASN A 180 22.03 2.78 6.42
N TYR A 181 22.77 3.86 6.75
CA TYR A 181 22.20 5.01 7.44
C TYR A 181 21.06 5.65 6.63
N GLU A 182 21.27 5.89 5.34
CA GLU A 182 20.24 6.48 4.48
C GLU A 182 19.08 5.54 4.22
N ASP A 183 19.28 4.21 4.20
CA ASP A 183 18.20 3.25 4.10
C ASP A 183 17.33 3.27 5.36
N VAL A 184 17.92 3.34 6.54
CA VAL A 184 17.20 3.40 7.82
C VAL A 184 16.44 4.72 7.99
N ILE A 185 17.10 5.86 7.79
CA ILE A 185 16.46 7.18 7.94
C ILE A 185 15.43 7.41 6.84
N GLY A 186 15.73 6.99 5.62
CA GLY A 186 14.82 7.10 4.49
C GLY A 186 13.48 6.40 4.74
N MET A 187 13.44 5.32 5.51
CA MET A 187 12.17 4.67 5.88
C MET A 187 11.25 5.58 6.69
N ILE A 188 11.79 6.41 7.59
CA ILE A 188 10.99 7.38 8.36
C ILE A 188 10.42 8.43 7.42
N ASP A 189 11.23 8.93 6.50
CA ASP A 189 10.83 9.95 5.53
C ASP A 189 9.83 9.40 4.47
N LEU A 190 9.72 8.09 4.32
CA LEU A 190 8.73 7.44 3.45
C LEU A 190 7.34 7.35 4.09
N LEU A 191 7.19 7.37 5.41
CA LEU A 191 5.91 7.13 6.09
C LEU A 191 4.77 8.03 5.58
N PRO A 192 4.99 9.30 5.20
CA PRO A 192 3.91 10.13 4.65
C PRO A 192 3.20 9.53 3.42
N VAL A 193 3.86 8.61 2.67
CA VAL A 193 3.21 7.94 1.53
C VAL A 193 2.04 7.05 1.95
N LEU A 194 2.06 6.54 3.17
CA LEU A 194 1.00 5.68 3.71
C LEU A 194 -0.32 6.44 3.92
N SER A 195 -0.29 7.78 3.98
CA SER A 195 -1.52 8.58 4.08
C SER A 195 -2.49 8.38 2.90
N TYR A 196 -1.99 7.96 1.74
CA TYR A 196 -2.90 7.56 0.65
C TYR A 196 -3.67 6.28 1.00
N LEU A 197 -3.03 5.31 1.67
CA LEU A 197 -3.69 4.06 2.08
C LEU A 197 -4.77 4.36 3.12
N GLU A 198 -4.51 5.28 4.04
CA GLU A 198 -5.45 5.67 5.08
C GLU A 198 -6.77 6.22 4.54
N ILE A 199 -6.75 6.90 3.37
CA ILE A 199 -7.99 7.32 2.70
C ILE A 199 -8.83 6.10 2.29
N PHE A 200 -8.21 5.03 1.79
CA PHE A 200 -8.91 3.79 1.41
C PHE A 200 -9.32 2.95 2.63
N ASN A 201 -8.65 3.13 3.76
CA ASN A 201 -9.01 2.56 5.05
C ASN A 201 -10.17 3.30 5.75
N GLY A 202 -10.69 4.39 5.12
CA GLY A 202 -11.81 5.15 5.64
C GLY A 202 -11.42 6.30 6.59
N GLN A 203 -10.15 6.68 6.64
CA GLN A 203 -9.66 7.79 7.47
C GLN A 203 -9.90 9.13 6.74
N TYR A 204 -11.16 9.52 6.72
CA TYR A 204 -11.62 10.78 6.13
C TYR A 204 -12.97 11.21 6.71
N THR A 205 -13.26 12.48 6.62
CA THR A 205 -14.56 13.06 6.93
C THR A 205 -15.27 13.49 5.65
N LEU A 206 -16.51 13.04 5.45
CA LEU A 206 -17.34 13.47 4.33
C LEU A 206 -17.70 14.95 4.50
N LEU A 207 -17.32 15.79 3.54
CA LEU A 207 -17.65 17.23 3.55
C LEU A 207 -18.93 17.55 2.80
N SER A 208 -19.07 17.00 1.59
CA SER A 208 -20.25 17.25 0.75
C SER A 208 -20.43 16.20 -0.34
N THR A 209 -21.69 16.07 -0.76
CA THR A 209 -22.09 15.40 -1.98
C THR A 209 -22.95 16.36 -2.79
N ARG A 210 -22.73 16.40 -4.12
CA ARG A 210 -23.55 17.20 -5.04
C ARG A 210 -23.60 16.58 -6.40
N ILE A 211 -24.64 16.89 -7.15
CA ILE A 211 -24.74 16.58 -8.59
C ILE A 211 -24.32 17.84 -9.35
N ASP A 212 -23.52 17.66 -10.39
CA ASP A 212 -23.05 18.73 -11.27
C ASP A 212 -23.11 18.27 -12.71
N THR A 213 -23.11 19.20 -13.66
CA THR A 213 -23.06 18.90 -15.09
C THR A 213 -21.61 18.96 -15.57
N TYR A 214 -21.18 17.95 -16.29
CA TYR A 214 -19.87 17.97 -16.96
C TYR A 214 -20.02 18.15 -18.48
N HIS A 215 -19.00 18.76 -19.07
CA HIS A 215 -18.84 18.88 -20.52
C HIS A 215 -17.49 18.29 -20.90
N ALA A 216 -17.50 17.22 -21.70
CA ALA A 216 -16.27 16.58 -22.16
C ALA A 216 -15.75 17.26 -23.45
N PHE A 217 -14.46 17.06 -23.75
CA PHE A 217 -13.81 17.66 -24.94
C PHE A 217 -14.39 17.16 -26.27
N ASP A 218 -15.01 15.97 -26.27
CA ASP A 218 -15.67 15.38 -27.44
C ASP A 218 -17.09 15.96 -27.69
N GLY A 219 -17.52 16.95 -26.89
CA GLY A 219 -18.82 17.58 -26.95
C GLY A 219 -19.92 16.83 -26.19
N THR A 220 -19.63 15.69 -25.58
CA THR A 220 -20.59 15.00 -24.73
C THR A 220 -20.78 15.74 -23.41
N SER A 221 -22.00 15.72 -22.89
CA SER A 221 -22.33 16.28 -21.58
C SER A 221 -23.18 15.30 -20.80
N GLY A 222 -23.12 15.39 -19.49
CA GLY A 222 -23.89 14.53 -18.60
C GLY A 222 -23.84 15.03 -17.16
N GLN A 223 -24.52 14.31 -16.30
CA GLN A 223 -24.44 14.57 -14.85
C GLN A 223 -23.40 13.69 -14.18
N GLU A 224 -22.79 14.21 -13.15
CA GLU A 224 -21.87 13.47 -12.28
C GLU A 224 -22.20 13.72 -10.80
N LEU A 225 -22.06 12.69 -10.01
CA LEU A 225 -22.04 12.81 -8.55
C LEU A 225 -20.62 13.18 -8.12
N ILE A 226 -20.48 14.30 -7.43
CA ILE A 226 -19.21 14.74 -6.84
C ILE A 226 -19.28 14.51 -5.34
N ILE A 227 -18.36 13.70 -4.84
CA ILE A 227 -18.16 13.42 -3.41
C ILE A 227 -16.87 14.12 -3.01
N THR A 228 -16.92 14.96 -1.98
CA THR A 228 -15.74 15.67 -1.45
C THR A 228 -15.53 15.27 0.01
N MET A 229 -14.30 14.87 0.32
CA MET A 229 -13.88 14.39 1.63
C MET A 229 -12.68 15.19 2.13
N GLN A 230 -12.60 15.38 3.43
CA GLN A 230 -11.42 15.88 4.15
C GLN A 230 -10.59 14.67 4.55
N ASN A 231 -9.33 14.60 4.11
CA ASN A 231 -8.40 13.57 4.54
C ASN A 231 -8.01 13.82 6.01
N ASP A 232 -8.01 12.79 6.84
CA ASP A 232 -7.59 12.90 8.24
C ASP A 232 -6.06 13.09 8.31
N TYR A 233 -5.32 12.49 7.38
CA TYR A 233 -3.89 12.68 7.21
C TYR A 233 -3.57 13.39 5.89
N PRO A 234 -2.69 14.41 5.90
CA PRO A 234 -2.31 15.11 4.67
C PRO A 234 -1.47 14.22 3.77
N VAL A 235 -1.80 14.17 2.47
CA VAL A 235 -1.00 13.41 1.50
C VAL A 235 0.17 14.24 0.97
N PRO A 236 1.33 13.60 0.67
CA PRO A 236 2.54 14.33 0.28
C PRO A 236 2.43 15.01 -1.09
N LYS A 237 1.72 14.41 -2.06
CA LYS A 237 1.57 14.95 -3.41
C LYS A 237 0.14 14.83 -3.91
N ARG A 238 -0.23 15.75 -4.82
CA ARG A 238 -1.50 15.65 -5.54
C ARG A 238 -1.44 14.51 -6.56
N ILE A 239 -2.47 13.67 -6.55
CA ILE A 239 -2.68 12.61 -7.53
C ILE A 239 -4.05 12.77 -8.14
N SER A 240 -4.16 12.53 -9.46
CA SER A 240 -5.44 12.48 -10.13
C SER A 240 -5.43 11.40 -11.21
N HIS A 241 -6.45 10.54 -11.18
CA HIS A 241 -6.59 9.43 -12.11
C HIS A 241 -8.04 9.25 -12.56
N LYS A 242 -8.21 8.93 -13.83
CA LYS A 242 -9.44 8.31 -14.33
C LYS A 242 -9.33 6.81 -14.06
N LEU A 243 -10.16 6.30 -13.19
CA LEU A 243 -10.37 4.88 -12.95
C LEU A 243 -11.53 4.38 -13.84
N ALA A 244 -11.83 3.08 -13.84
CA ALA A 244 -12.77 2.50 -14.79
C ALA A 244 -14.10 3.26 -14.90
N ASN A 245 -14.68 3.63 -13.75
CA ASN A 245 -16.04 4.19 -13.68
C ASN A 245 -16.10 5.55 -12.97
N PHE A 246 -14.99 6.12 -12.56
CA PHE A 246 -14.97 7.40 -11.85
C PHE A 246 -13.62 8.12 -12.02
N TYR A 247 -13.60 9.40 -11.71
CA TYR A 247 -12.41 10.22 -11.63
C TYR A 247 -12.07 10.50 -10.17
N LEU A 248 -10.85 10.15 -9.77
CA LEU A 248 -10.32 10.36 -8.43
C LEU A 248 -9.30 11.50 -8.45
N MET A 249 -9.43 12.44 -7.53
CA MET A 249 -8.47 13.49 -7.29
C MET A 249 -8.18 13.57 -5.79
N ILE A 250 -6.93 13.33 -5.43
CA ILE A 250 -6.43 13.44 -4.07
C ILE A 250 -5.48 14.64 -4.02
N SER A 251 -5.74 15.58 -3.15
CA SER A 251 -4.88 16.73 -2.85
C SER A 251 -4.46 16.67 -1.37
N LYS A 252 -3.56 17.55 -0.96
CA LYS A 252 -2.94 17.51 0.38
C LYS A 252 -3.92 17.18 1.51
N THR A 253 -5.05 17.86 1.56
CA THR A 253 -6.04 17.71 2.65
C THR A 253 -7.42 17.29 2.17
N ARG A 254 -7.63 17.10 0.88
CA ARG A 254 -8.95 16.80 0.32
C ARG A 254 -8.89 15.75 -0.76
N THR A 255 -9.87 14.88 -0.73
CA THR A 255 -10.13 13.90 -1.81
C THR A 255 -11.47 14.21 -2.45
N SER A 256 -11.52 14.14 -3.76
CA SER A 256 -12.75 14.30 -4.55
C SER A 256 -12.91 13.11 -5.50
N ILE A 257 -14.09 12.52 -5.48
CA ILE A 257 -14.49 11.44 -6.39
C ILE A 257 -15.61 11.99 -7.26
N ARG A 258 -15.49 11.83 -8.60
CA ARG A 258 -16.49 12.21 -9.58
C ARG A 258 -16.97 10.96 -10.29
N VAL A 259 -18.25 10.65 -10.15
CA VAL A 259 -18.87 9.45 -10.69
C VAL A 259 -19.92 9.86 -11.70
N PRO A 260 -19.78 9.50 -13.00
CA PRO A 260 -20.80 9.82 -14.00
C PRO A 260 -22.10 9.11 -13.67
N ILE A 261 -23.21 9.83 -13.78
CA ILE A 261 -24.56 9.32 -13.60
C ILE A 261 -25.09 8.87 -14.95
N TYR A 262 -25.59 7.66 -15.03
CA TYR A 262 -26.33 7.17 -16.17
C TYR A 262 -27.83 7.40 -15.94
N GLU A 263 -28.45 8.20 -16.78
CA GLU A 263 -29.90 8.39 -16.82
C GLU A 263 -30.49 7.60 -17.96
N GLY A 264 -31.48 6.77 -17.66
CA GLY A 264 -32.12 5.93 -18.68
C GLY A 264 -32.80 4.71 -18.09
N GLU A 265 -33.05 3.74 -18.93
CA GLU A 265 -33.65 2.47 -18.56
C GLU A 265 -32.57 1.38 -18.45
N LEU A 266 -32.60 0.61 -17.38
CA LEU A 266 -31.79 -0.57 -17.14
C LEU A 266 -32.66 -1.76 -16.72
N HIS A 267 -32.09 -2.95 -16.86
CA HIS A 267 -32.75 -4.22 -16.59
C HIS A 267 -32.20 -4.89 -15.33
N TYR A 268 -33.10 -5.40 -14.50
CA TYR A 268 -32.78 -6.34 -13.44
C TYR A 268 -33.10 -7.76 -13.92
N PHE A 269 -32.10 -8.58 -14.17
CA PHE A 269 -32.24 -9.96 -14.63
C PHE A 269 -32.44 -10.91 -13.46
N TYR A 270 -33.56 -11.65 -13.50
CA TYR A 270 -33.90 -12.65 -12.47
C TYR A 270 -33.04 -13.92 -12.66
N PRO A 271 -32.36 -14.42 -11.62
CA PRO A 271 -31.49 -15.60 -11.74
C PRO A 271 -32.26 -16.89 -11.99
N ASN A 272 -33.52 -16.98 -11.53
CA ASN A 272 -34.38 -18.14 -11.60
C ASN A 272 -35.39 -18.08 -12.78
N TYR A 273 -34.89 -17.77 -13.97
CA TYR A 273 -35.72 -17.56 -15.17
C TYR A 273 -36.74 -18.69 -15.46
N LYS A 274 -36.49 -19.91 -15.00
CA LYS A 274 -37.43 -21.06 -15.17
C LYS A 274 -38.79 -20.86 -14.46
N ASP A 275 -38.85 -19.98 -13.48
CA ASP A 275 -40.06 -19.67 -12.72
C ASP A 275 -40.85 -18.51 -13.30
N TYR A 276 -40.43 -18.00 -14.47
CA TYR A 276 -40.99 -16.83 -15.11
C TYR A 276 -41.50 -17.13 -16.53
N TYR A 277 -42.46 -16.31 -16.97
CA TYR A 277 -42.81 -16.09 -18.37
C TYR A 277 -42.29 -14.72 -18.79
N TYR A 278 -41.90 -14.61 -20.05
CA TYR A 278 -41.61 -13.33 -20.71
C TYR A 278 -42.88 -12.85 -21.43
N LEU A 279 -43.17 -11.57 -21.31
CA LEU A 279 -44.28 -10.88 -21.96
C LEU A 279 -43.75 -10.02 -23.10
N PRO A 280 -43.86 -10.47 -24.37
CA PRO A 280 -43.23 -9.75 -25.50
C PRO A 280 -43.77 -8.33 -25.73
N GLN A 281 -45.04 -8.07 -25.42
CA GLN A 281 -45.65 -6.75 -25.60
C GLN A 281 -45.21 -5.75 -24.55
N GLU A 282 -45.06 -6.19 -23.32
CA GLU A 282 -44.61 -5.39 -22.17
C GLU A 282 -43.11 -5.35 -22.04
N ASP A 283 -42.39 -6.22 -22.77
CA ASP A 283 -40.95 -6.39 -22.72
C ASP A 283 -40.43 -6.56 -21.28
N MET A 284 -40.99 -7.51 -20.54
CA MET A 284 -40.63 -7.82 -19.16
C MET A 284 -41.01 -9.25 -18.78
N ALA A 285 -40.41 -9.76 -17.69
CA ALA A 285 -40.74 -11.06 -17.14
C ALA A 285 -41.78 -10.95 -16.01
N ILE A 286 -42.68 -11.94 -15.94
CA ILE A 286 -43.64 -12.10 -14.87
C ILE A 286 -43.50 -13.48 -14.23
N HIS A 287 -43.56 -13.55 -12.92
CA HIS A 287 -43.48 -14.83 -12.21
C HIS A 287 -44.69 -15.70 -12.51
N LYS A 288 -44.51 -17.01 -12.71
CA LYS A 288 -45.53 -17.97 -13.10
C LYS A 288 -46.72 -18.00 -12.14
N SER A 289 -46.52 -17.73 -10.86
CA SER A 289 -47.60 -17.70 -9.86
C SER A 289 -48.67 -16.64 -10.11
N VAL A 290 -48.28 -15.51 -10.75
CA VAL A 290 -49.24 -14.43 -11.08
C VAL A 290 -49.57 -14.38 -12.56
N ALA A 291 -48.90 -15.18 -13.38
CA ALA A 291 -49.14 -15.25 -14.81
C ALA A 291 -50.42 -15.95 -15.23
N SER A 292 -51.19 -16.53 -14.30
CA SER A 292 -52.50 -17.14 -14.56
C SER A 292 -53.53 -16.16 -15.13
N TYR A 293 -53.32 -14.86 -14.88
CA TYR A 293 -54.19 -13.78 -15.39
C TYR A 293 -53.81 -13.29 -16.78
N VAL A 294 -52.69 -13.77 -17.37
CA VAL A 294 -52.25 -13.43 -18.72
C VAL A 294 -52.60 -14.59 -19.65
N ASP A 295 -53.23 -14.28 -20.79
CA ASP A 295 -53.54 -15.28 -21.81
C ASP A 295 -52.26 -15.93 -22.36
N LYS A 296 -52.35 -17.20 -22.73
CA LYS A 296 -51.20 -17.98 -23.22
C LYS A 296 -50.61 -17.40 -24.51
N ASP A 297 -51.41 -16.74 -25.32
CA ASP A 297 -50.97 -16.14 -26.58
C ASP A 297 -50.07 -14.88 -26.38
N PHE A 298 -50.06 -14.30 -25.19
CA PHE A 298 -49.28 -13.10 -24.85
C PHE A 298 -48.09 -13.38 -23.94
N ARG A 299 -47.76 -14.66 -23.67
CA ARG A 299 -46.62 -15.04 -22.81
C ARG A 299 -45.86 -16.22 -23.39
N GLU A 300 -44.56 -16.19 -23.23
CA GLU A 300 -43.66 -17.30 -23.56
C GLU A 300 -42.78 -17.69 -22.37
N ASN A 301 -42.21 -18.91 -22.42
CA ASN A 301 -41.25 -19.28 -21.36
C ASN A 301 -40.06 -18.34 -21.36
N ALA A 302 -39.74 -17.76 -20.21
CA ALA A 302 -38.57 -16.90 -20.08
C ALA A 302 -37.28 -17.69 -20.29
N ARG A 303 -36.28 -16.99 -20.82
CA ARG A 303 -34.88 -17.42 -20.96
C ARG A 303 -34.02 -16.50 -20.11
N ALA A 304 -32.82 -16.92 -19.81
CA ALA A 304 -31.90 -16.08 -18.99
C ALA A 304 -31.74 -14.66 -19.56
N SER A 305 -31.73 -14.53 -20.90
CA SER A 305 -31.53 -13.24 -21.57
C SER A 305 -32.75 -12.33 -21.65
N ASN A 306 -33.98 -12.85 -21.43
CA ASN A 306 -35.23 -12.06 -21.46
C ASN A 306 -36.01 -12.11 -20.14
N CYS A 307 -35.44 -12.68 -19.10
CA CYS A 307 -36.04 -12.74 -17.77
C CYS A 307 -35.64 -11.54 -16.92
N TYR A 308 -36.25 -10.39 -17.18
CA TYR A 308 -35.95 -9.16 -16.48
C TYR A 308 -37.15 -8.28 -16.18
N SER A 309 -36.97 -7.37 -15.22
CA SER A 309 -37.82 -6.19 -15.05
C SER A 309 -37.03 -4.94 -15.47
N ARG A 310 -37.77 -3.91 -15.95
CA ARG A 310 -37.20 -2.64 -16.36
C ARG A 310 -37.32 -1.61 -15.26
N LYS A 311 -36.32 -0.72 -15.17
CA LYS A 311 -36.35 0.43 -14.28
C LYS A 311 -35.74 1.64 -14.97
N SER A 312 -36.51 2.70 -15.11
CA SER A 312 -36.03 4.01 -15.54
C SER A 312 -35.61 4.82 -14.32
N GLY A 313 -34.47 5.50 -14.43
CA GLY A 313 -33.96 6.33 -13.34
C GLY A 313 -32.52 6.76 -13.55
N ALA A 314 -31.91 7.26 -12.47
CA ALA A 314 -30.52 7.61 -12.41
C ALA A 314 -29.73 6.49 -11.71
N PHE A 315 -28.61 6.08 -12.29
CA PHE A 315 -27.79 4.98 -11.80
C PHE A 315 -26.34 5.39 -11.70
N LEU A 316 -25.66 4.86 -10.67
CA LEU A 316 -24.21 4.97 -10.53
C LEU A 316 -23.55 3.65 -10.99
N PRO A 317 -22.45 3.73 -11.76
CA PRO A 317 -21.71 2.56 -12.18
C PRO A 317 -21.06 1.86 -10.98
N GLN A 318 -21.00 0.53 -11.02
CA GLN A 318 -20.25 -0.28 -10.06
C GLN A 318 -19.17 -1.06 -10.81
N SER A 319 -17.97 -1.13 -10.25
CA SER A 319 -16.85 -1.94 -10.79
C SER A 319 -17.03 -3.42 -10.44
N GLU A 320 -17.65 -3.70 -9.30
CA GLU A 320 -17.97 -5.02 -8.79
C GLU A 320 -19.42 -5.02 -8.26
N SER A 321 -20.01 -6.19 -8.13
CA SER A 321 -21.35 -6.34 -7.59
C SER A 321 -21.35 -6.12 -6.07
N VAL A 322 -21.43 -4.86 -5.66
CA VAL A 322 -21.39 -4.46 -4.25
C VAL A 322 -22.80 -4.36 -3.65
N MET A 323 -23.78 -3.91 -4.44
CA MET A 323 -25.16 -3.69 -3.99
C MET A 323 -26.15 -4.43 -4.85
N GLN A 324 -27.17 -5.00 -4.22
CA GLN A 324 -28.32 -5.64 -4.87
C GLN A 324 -29.59 -4.79 -4.63
N PRO A 325 -30.50 -4.71 -5.61
CA PRO A 325 -30.45 -5.30 -6.94
C PRO A 325 -29.50 -4.57 -7.88
N GLU A 326 -28.82 -5.35 -8.74
CA GLU A 326 -27.91 -4.85 -9.77
C GLU A 326 -28.65 -4.69 -11.10
N PHE A 327 -28.59 -3.51 -11.72
CA PHE A 327 -29.22 -3.21 -13.00
C PHE A 327 -28.18 -3.16 -14.11
N ARG A 328 -28.50 -3.73 -15.28
CA ARG A 328 -27.59 -3.83 -16.43
C ARG A 328 -28.30 -3.40 -17.72
N LYS A 329 -27.53 -2.99 -18.72
CA LYS A 329 -28.07 -2.69 -20.06
C LYS A 329 -28.44 -3.98 -20.79
N GLU A 330 -27.60 -5.00 -20.64
CA GLU A 330 -27.71 -6.28 -21.35
C GLU A 330 -27.42 -7.45 -20.41
N TYR A 331 -27.95 -8.61 -20.77
CA TYR A 331 -27.63 -9.86 -20.09
C TYR A 331 -26.17 -10.26 -20.41
N LYS A 332 -25.38 -10.48 -19.39
CA LYS A 332 -24.01 -11.03 -19.49
C LYS A 332 -23.85 -12.25 -18.60
#